data_40be03496a08b42bccc9aa5fb7bcc0fa
#
_entry.id   40be03496a08b42bccc9aa5fb7bcc0fa
#
_cell.length_a   1.000
_cell.length_b   1.000
_cell.length_c   1.000
_cell.angle_alpha   90.00
_cell.angle_beta   90.00
_cell.angle_gamma   90.00
#
_symmetry.space_group_name_H-M   'P 1'
#
loop_
_entity.id
_entity.type
_entity.pdbx_description
1 polymer ?
#
loop_
_entity_poly.entity_id
_entity_poly.type
_entity_poly.pdbx_seq_one_letter_code
_entity_poly.pdbx_strand_id
1 'polypeptide(L)'
;MFNLPYNKFHKTLEIVTFILLLAQIVYTAVLYPQLPSKIPSHFNLEGQIDGWSGKGSIIIPVIVNVALYILLTVTIFFPRLWNVPVKITDKNKGIVFNYTINMVLLDKLILVMSFSYITYCSISATKMGWWFTPVMLVGVLGVTFYYTFKLFLVK
;
A
#
# COMPACT_ATOMS: atom_id res chain seq x y z
N MET A 1 -16.62 13.47 16.61
CA MET A 1 -15.35 12.87 16.19
C MET A 1 -15.40 11.41 16.64
N PHE A 2 -15.29 10.44 15.72
CA PHE A 2 -15.33 9.03 16.12
C PHE A 2 -14.05 8.70 16.89
N ASN A 3 -14.19 8.18 18.12
CA ASN A 3 -13.06 7.65 18.88
C ASN A 3 -12.67 6.31 18.24
N LEU A 4 -11.73 6.35 17.29
CA LEU A 4 -11.26 5.15 16.59
C LEU A 4 -10.50 4.26 17.59
N PRO A 5 -10.74 2.95 17.63
CA PRO A 5 -10.06 2.03 18.54
C PRO A 5 -8.63 1.72 18.08
N TYR A 6 -7.78 2.74 18.00
CA TYR A 6 -6.38 2.57 17.63
C TYR A 6 -5.60 1.90 18.76
N ASN A 7 -5.14 0.70 18.52
CA ASN A 7 -4.31 -0.06 19.43
C ASN A 7 -2.80 0.07 19.11
N LYS A 8 -1.93 -0.58 19.90
CA LYS A 8 -0.48 -0.55 19.68
C LYS A 8 -0.09 -1.14 18.31
N PHE A 9 -0.74 -2.20 17.87
CA PHE A 9 -0.50 -2.83 16.57
C PHE A 9 -0.77 -1.85 15.41
N HIS A 10 -1.91 -1.14 15.44
CA HIS A 10 -2.24 -0.13 14.43
C HIS A 10 -1.18 0.98 14.37
N LYS A 11 -0.75 1.48 15.53
CA LYS A 11 0.29 2.53 15.60
C LYS A 11 1.62 2.03 15.05
N THR A 12 2.00 0.79 15.35
CA THR A 12 3.23 0.19 14.82
C THR A 12 3.17 0.07 13.30
N LEU A 13 2.05 -0.44 12.74
CA LEU A 13 1.87 -0.53 11.30
C LEU A 13 1.96 0.85 10.62
N GLU A 14 1.32 1.86 11.19
CA GLU A 14 1.39 3.24 10.66
C GLU A 14 2.82 3.76 10.63
N ILE A 15 3.54 3.63 11.75
CA ILE A 15 4.93 4.09 11.85
C ILE A 15 5.83 3.37 10.85
N VAL A 16 5.74 2.03 10.78
CA VAL A 16 6.53 1.23 9.84
C VAL A 16 6.23 1.63 8.40
N THR A 17 4.94 1.72 8.05
CA THR A 17 4.52 2.09 6.69
C THR A 17 4.99 3.51 6.32
N PHE A 18 4.90 4.45 7.26
CA PHE A 18 5.39 5.81 7.05
C PHE A 18 6.91 5.87 6.84
N ILE A 19 7.67 5.12 7.65
CA ILE A 19 9.14 5.03 7.51
C ILE A 19 9.51 4.45 6.15
N LEU A 20 8.83 3.40 5.67
CA LEU A 20 9.06 2.81 4.37
C LEU A 20 8.77 3.79 3.23
N LEU A 21 7.66 4.53 3.31
CA LEU A 21 7.32 5.57 2.34
C LEU A 21 8.38 6.68 2.31
N LEU A 22 8.80 7.14 3.48
CA LEU A 22 9.83 8.17 3.59
C LEU A 22 11.16 7.67 3.03
N ALA A 23 11.54 6.42 3.32
CA ALA A 23 12.73 5.79 2.78
C ALA A 23 12.71 5.73 1.24
N GLN A 24 11.57 5.37 0.62
CA GLN A 24 11.41 5.41 -0.84
C GLN A 24 11.63 6.82 -1.40
N ILE A 25 11.02 7.84 -0.79
CA ILE A 25 11.15 9.24 -1.23
C ILE A 25 12.61 9.68 -1.16
N VAL A 26 13.27 9.46 -0.02
CA VAL A 26 14.69 9.84 0.19
C VAL A 26 15.59 9.07 -0.77
N TYR A 27 15.40 7.76 -0.91
CA TYR A 27 16.16 6.92 -1.84
C TYR A 27 16.05 7.45 -3.27
N THR A 28 14.83 7.77 -3.72
CA THR A 28 14.62 8.33 -5.05
C THR A 28 15.30 9.70 -5.21
N ALA A 29 15.14 10.60 -4.25
CA ALA A 29 15.70 11.95 -4.30
C ALA A 29 17.23 11.93 -4.34
N VAL A 30 17.87 11.07 -3.54
CA VAL A 30 19.35 10.95 -3.48
C VAL A 30 19.92 10.38 -4.78
N LEU A 31 19.25 9.39 -5.39
CA LEU A 31 19.76 8.73 -6.59
C LEU A 31 19.34 9.41 -7.89
N TYR A 32 18.30 10.24 -7.87
CA TYR A 32 17.78 10.92 -9.07
C TYR A 32 18.83 11.65 -9.91
N PRO A 33 19.79 12.42 -9.32
CA PRO A 33 20.83 13.10 -10.12
C PRO A 33 21.74 12.12 -10.88
N GLN A 34 21.94 10.91 -10.34
CA GLN A 34 22.83 9.88 -10.87
C GLN A 34 22.17 8.98 -11.92
N LEU A 35 20.84 9.08 -12.08
CA LEU A 35 20.11 8.25 -13.02
C LEU A 35 20.48 8.54 -14.47
N PRO A 36 20.62 7.49 -15.31
CA PRO A 36 20.80 7.68 -16.75
C PRO A 36 19.56 8.36 -17.37
N SER A 37 19.70 8.88 -18.59
CA SER A 37 18.62 9.57 -19.29
C SER A 37 17.38 8.71 -19.52
N LYS A 38 17.53 7.38 -19.60
CA LYS A 38 16.45 6.40 -19.72
C LYS A 38 16.54 5.36 -18.61
N ILE A 39 15.41 5.01 -18.03
CA ILE A 39 15.26 3.99 -16.97
C ILE A 39 14.13 3.03 -17.34
N PRO A 40 14.10 1.80 -16.79
CA PRO A 40 12.94 0.91 -16.84
C PRO A 40 11.70 1.61 -16.27
N SER A 41 10.61 1.60 -17.02
CA SER A 41 9.34 2.22 -16.62
C SER A 41 8.15 1.27 -16.69
N HIS A 42 8.33 0.11 -17.32
CA HIS A 42 7.34 -0.94 -17.38
C HIS A 42 7.98 -2.31 -17.25
N PHE A 43 7.26 -3.21 -16.57
CA PHE A 43 7.64 -4.60 -16.33
C PHE A 43 6.45 -5.48 -16.68
N ASN A 44 6.68 -6.57 -17.43
CA ASN A 44 5.64 -7.54 -17.74
C ASN A 44 5.28 -8.40 -16.52
N LEU A 45 4.29 -9.28 -16.66
CA LEU A 45 3.85 -10.18 -15.58
C LEU A 45 4.94 -11.12 -15.06
N GLU A 46 5.94 -11.41 -15.87
CA GLU A 46 7.10 -12.23 -15.51
C GLU A 46 8.22 -11.41 -14.83
N GLY A 47 7.99 -10.09 -14.68
CA GLY A 47 8.94 -9.16 -14.08
C GLY A 47 10.07 -8.73 -15.01
N GLN A 48 10.02 -9.07 -16.31
CA GLN A 48 11.01 -8.60 -17.26
C GLN A 48 10.75 -7.15 -17.65
N ILE A 49 11.82 -6.39 -17.89
CA ILE A 49 11.73 -5.02 -18.37
C ILE A 49 11.28 -5.06 -19.83
N ASP A 50 10.13 -4.51 -20.15
CA ASP A 50 9.56 -4.42 -21.49
C ASP A 50 9.21 -2.98 -21.90
N GLY A 51 9.50 -1.98 -21.04
CA GLY A 51 9.36 -0.56 -21.37
C GLY A 51 10.40 0.32 -20.70
N TRP A 52 10.88 1.32 -21.45
CA TRP A 52 11.86 2.30 -21.00
C TRP A 52 11.33 3.71 -21.22
N SER A 53 11.58 4.61 -20.28
CA SER A 53 11.18 6.02 -20.36
C SER A 53 12.29 6.94 -19.87
N GLY A 54 12.11 8.25 -20.05
CA GLY A 54 13.02 9.25 -19.48
C GLY A 54 13.09 9.15 -17.95
N LYS A 55 14.22 9.48 -17.33
CA LYS A 55 14.44 9.36 -15.89
C LYS A 55 13.37 10.06 -15.01
N GLY A 56 12.70 11.07 -15.55
CA GLY A 56 11.59 11.73 -14.84
C GLY A 56 10.41 10.82 -14.54
N SER A 57 10.24 9.69 -15.28
CA SER A 57 9.17 8.73 -15.03
C SER A 57 9.26 8.04 -13.66
N ILE A 58 10.42 8.06 -13.00
CA ILE A 58 10.58 7.51 -11.65
C ILE A 58 9.72 8.22 -10.61
N ILE A 59 9.30 9.45 -10.88
CA ILE A 59 8.43 10.21 -9.99
C ILE A 59 7.02 9.62 -9.94
N ILE A 60 6.57 8.94 -11.01
CA ILE A 60 5.22 8.38 -11.12
C ILE A 60 4.93 7.37 -9.99
N PRO A 61 5.71 6.28 -9.80
CA PRO A 61 5.44 5.33 -8.73
C PRO A 61 5.56 5.96 -7.33
N VAL A 62 6.39 6.99 -7.15
CA VAL A 62 6.48 7.72 -5.87
C VAL A 62 5.20 8.52 -5.61
N ILE A 63 4.72 9.29 -6.60
CA ILE A 63 3.47 10.05 -6.46
C ILE A 63 2.28 9.12 -6.20
N VAL A 64 2.19 8.03 -6.95
CA VAL A 64 1.10 7.04 -6.77
C VAL A 64 1.14 6.47 -5.36
N ASN A 65 2.33 6.12 -4.85
CA ASN A 65 2.46 5.57 -3.50
C ASN A 65 2.06 6.59 -2.42
N VAL A 66 2.50 7.85 -2.54
CA VAL A 66 2.10 8.94 -1.63
C VAL A 66 0.58 9.15 -1.69
N ALA A 67 0.00 9.19 -2.89
CA ALA A 67 -1.44 9.38 -3.06
C ALA A 67 -2.25 8.24 -2.42
N LEU A 68 -1.84 6.99 -2.63
CA LEU A 68 -2.48 5.81 -2.02
C LEU A 68 -2.32 5.83 -0.49
N TYR A 69 -1.13 6.17 0.03
CA TYR A 69 -0.91 6.30 1.46
C TYR A 69 -1.85 7.34 2.09
N ILE A 70 -1.98 8.51 1.48
CA ILE A 70 -2.88 9.57 1.94
C ILE A 70 -4.34 9.10 1.85
N LEU A 71 -4.75 8.56 0.71
CA LEU A 71 -6.12 8.10 0.47
C LEU A 71 -6.55 7.07 1.52
N LEU A 72 -5.73 6.03 1.74
CA LEU A 72 -6.04 4.97 2.70
C LEU A 72 -5.99 5.49 4.15
N THR A 73 -5.09 6.42 4.46
CA THR A 73 -5.07 7.08 5.77
C THR A 73 -6.34 7.89 6.00
N VAL A 74 -6.75 8.71 5.02
CA VAL A 74 -7.98 9.49 5.10
C VAL A 74 -9.20 8.57 5.25
N THR A 75 -9.28 7.48 4.50
CA THR A 75 -10.38 6.51 4.59
C THR A 75 -10.58 6.00 6.02
N ILE A 76 -9.52 5.76 6.78
CA ILE A 76 -9.61 5.31 8.17
C ILE A 76 -10.34 6.34 9.05
N PHE A 77 -10.11 7.64 8.85
CA PHE A 77 -10.71 8.71 9.65
C PHE A 77 -12.17 9.01 9.30
N PHE A 78 -12.70 8.44 8.20
CA PHE A 78 -14.08 8.64 7.75
C PHE A 78 -14.91 7.35 7.73
N PRO A 79 -15.25 6.74 8.89
CA PRO A 79 -16.01 5.48 8.95
C PRO A 79 -17.37 5.53 8.27
N ARG A 80 -17.92 6.71 8.05
CA ARG A 80 -19.19 6.90 7.31
C ARG A 80 -19.08 6.55 5.82
N LEU A 81 -17.86 6.54 5.27
CA LEU A 81 -17.58 6.18 3.87
C LEU A 81 -17.32 4.68 3.70
N TRP A 82 -17.22 3.93 4.80
CA TRP A 82 -16.94 2.50 4.72
C TRP A 82 -18.15 1.73 4.21
N ASN A 83 -17.96 0.99 3.13
CA ASN A 83 -18.96 0.04 2.62
C ASN A 83 -18.66 -1.35 3.21
N VAL A 84 -19.08 -1.58 4.45
CA VAL A 84 -18.90 -2.86 5.13
C VAL A 84 -20.15 -3.74 5.00
N PRO A 85 -20.00 -5.06 4.89
CA PRO A 85 -21.12 -5.99 4.62
C PRO A 85 -21.96 -6.29 5.87
N VAL A 86 -21.94 -5.42 6.88
CA VAL A 86 -22.65 -5.60 8.15
C VAL A 86 -23.18 -4.26 8.65
N LYS A 87 -24.39 -4.27 9.23
CA LYS A 87 -24.94 -3.07 9.87
C LYS A 87 -24.16 -2.78 11.16
N ILE A 88 -23.57 -1.59 11.23
CA ILE A 88 -22.83 -1.15 12.42
C ILE A 88 -23.83 -0.77 13.52
N THR A 89 -23.70 -1.38 14.68
CA THR A 89 -24.50 -1.16 15.88
C THR A 89 -23.60 -0.83 17.07
N ASP A 90 -24.17 -0.33 18.17
CA ASP A 90 -23.38 -0.06 19.37
C ASP A 90 -22.73 -1.31 19.95
N LYS A 91 -23.31 -2.50 19.71
CA LYS A 91 -22.78 -3.77 20.20
C LYS A 91 -21.58 -4.27 19.39
N ASN A 92 -21.57 -4.05 18.07
CA ASN A 92 -20.55 -4.61 17.18
C ASN A 92 -19.55 -3.59 16.63
N LYS A 93 -19.77 -2.28 16.82
CA LYS A 93 -18.91 -1.22 16.26
C LYS A 93 -17.43 -1.40 16.56
N GLY A 94 -17.07 -1.84 17.77
CA GLY A 94 -15.68 -2.02 18.17
C GLY A 94 -14.98 -3.10 17.32
N ILE A 95 -15.64 -4.22 17.06
CA ILE A 95 -15.13 -5.32 16.26
C ILE A 95 -15.06 -4.91 14.78
N VAL A 96 -16.13 -4.29 14.26
CA VAL A 96 -16.20 -3.83 12.87
C VAL A 96 -15.10 -2.82 12.60
N PHE A 97 -14.91 -1.85 13.47
CA PHE A 97 -13.85 -0.84 13.33
C PHE A 97 -12.46 -1.46 13.36
N ASN A 98 -12.22 -2.38 14.31
CA ASN A 98 -10.92 -3.05 14.42
C ASN A 98 -10.58 -3.87 13.15
N TYR A 99 -11.54 -4.64 12.62
CA TYR A 99 -11.32 -5.43 11.41
C TYR A 99 -11.11 -4.55 10.17
N THR A 100 -11.90 -3.49 10.01
CA THR A 100 -11.77 -2.57 8.88
C THR A 100 -10.42 -1.82 8.93
N ILE A 101 -10.02 -1.34 10.11
CA ILE A 101 -8.75 -0.65 10.29
C ILE A 101 -7.58 -1.60 10.01
N ASN A 102 -7.62 -2.84 10.53
CA ASN A 102 -6.59 -3.84 10.24
C ASN A 102 -6.44 -4.09 8.74
N MET A 103 -7.57 -4.28 8.04
CA MET A 103 -7.59 -4.48 6.58
C MET A 103 -6.90 -3.33 5.87
N VAL A 104 -7.35 -2.10 6.11
CA VAL A 104 -6.81 -0.91 5.41
C VAL A 104 -5.33 -0.68 5.73
N LEU A 105 -4.90 -0.90 6.97
CA LEU A 105 -3.49 -0.73 7.36
C LEU A 105 -2.57 -1.78 6.74
N LEU A 106 -3.01 -3.04 6.67
CA LEU A 106 -2.24 -4.12 6.05
C LEU A 106 -2.16 -3.93 4.53
N ASP A 107 -3.28 -3.60 3.88
CA ASP A 107 -3.28 -3.30 2.44
C ASP A 107 -2.39 -2.09 2.12
N LYS A 108 -2.45 -1.03 2.96
CA LYS A 108 -1.56 0.13 2.84
C LYS A 108 -0.09 -0.25 2.94
N LEU A 109 0.28 -1.10 3.91
CA LEU A 109 1.66 -1.58 4.05
C LEU A 109 2.11 -2.35 2.80
N ILE A 110 1.28 -3.30 2.31
CA ILE A 110 1.59 -4.09 1.12
C ILE A 110 1.79 -3.19 -0.10
N LEU A 111 0.91 -2.20 -0.30
CA LEU A 111 1.02 -1.26 -1.42
C LEU A 111 2.28 -0.40 -1.32
N VAL A 112 2.59 0.14 -0.13
CA VAL A 112 3.81 0.93 0.07
C VAL A 112 5.06 0.11 -0.20
N MET A 113 5.13 -1.13 0.26
CA MET A 113 6.24 -2.05 -0.04
C MET A 113 6.32 -2.35 -1.54
N SER A 114 5.20 -2.56 -2.20
CA SER A 114 5.14 -2.90 -3.62
C SER A 114 5.66 -1.75 -4.50
N PHE A 115 5.17 -0.53 -4.29
CA PHE A 115 5.64 0.64 -5.04
C PHE A 115 7.09 1.00 -4.72
N SER A 116 7.55 0.74 -3.48
CA SER A 116 8.96 0.90 -3.11
C SER A 116 9.85 -0.09 -3.87
N TYR A 117 9.42 -1.34 -4.01
CA TYR A 117 10.15 -2.35 -4.76
C TYR A 117 10.18 -2.06 -6.28
N ILE A 118 9.05 -1.63 -6.85
CA ILE A 118 8.99 -1.18 -8.25
C ILE A 118 9.99 -0.03 -8.47
N THR A 119 9.99 0.98 -7.58
CA THR A 119 10.92 2.10 -7.65
C THR A 119 12.37 1.65 -7.57
N TYR A 120 12.69 0.72 -6.67
CA TYR A 120 14.02 0.12 -6.56
C TYR A 120 14.44 -0.57 -7.85
N CYS A 121 13.59 -1.41 -8.44
CA CYS A 121 13.89 -2.10 -9.70
C CYS A 121 14.10 -1.13 -10.86
N SER A 122 13.32 -0.05 -10.94
CA SER A 122 13.46 0.99 -11.96
C SER A 122 14.78 1.77 -11.80
N ILE A 123 15.16 2.15 -10.57
CA ILE A 123 16.42 2.86 -10.29
C ILE A 123 17.63 1.99 -10.56
N SER A 124 17.58 0.72 -10.13
CA SER A 124 18.71 -0.23 -10.28
C SER A 124 18.78 -0.87 -11.67
N ALA A 125 17.84 -0.56 -12.56
CA ALA A 125 17.69 -1.18 -13.88
C ALA A 125 17.70 -2.73 -13.82
N THR A 126 17.08 -3.29 -12.78
CA THR A 126 16.98 -4.74 -12.56
C THR A 126 15.58 -5.24 -12.87
N LYS A 127 15.48 -6.47 -13.37
CA LYS A 127 14.18 -7.14 -13.51
C LYS A 127 13.56 -7.38 -12.14
N MET A 128 12.24 -7.33 -12.06
CA MET A 128 11.50 -7.79 -10.88
C MET A 128 11.51 -9.31 -10.79
N GLY A 129 11.44 -9.85 -9.58
CA GLY A 129 11.23 -11.29 -9.41
C GLY A 129 9.85 -11.71 -9.96
N TRP A 130 9.78 -12.84 -10.66
CA TRP A 130 8.51 -13.40 -11.16
C TRP A 130 7.45 -13.61 -10.07
N TRP A 131 7.89 -13.78 -8.84
CA TRP A 131 7.05 -13.97 -7.66
C TRP A 131 6.36 -12.68 -7.19
N PHE A 132 6.85 -11.51 -7.61
CA PHE A 132 6.40 -10.21 -7.08
C PHE A 132 4.92 -9.95 -7.35
N THR A 133 4.50 -10.05 -8.62
CA THR A 133 3.09 -9.79 -9.00
C THR A 133 2.12 -10.76 -8.31
N PRO A 134 2.35 -12.09 -8.31
CA PRO A 134 1.51 -13.02 -7.56
C PRO A 134 1.46 -12.72 -6.05
N VAL A 135 2.61 -12.44 -5.42
CA VAL A 135 2.66 -12.18 -3.97
C VAL A 135 1.93 -10.89 -3.62
N MET A 136 2.10 -9.84 -4.40
CA MET A 136 1.38 -8.57 -4.20
C MET A 136 -0.13 -8.78 -4.33
N LEU A 137 -0.59 -9.43 -5.39
CA LEU A 137 -2.02 -9.68 -5.62
C LEU A 137 -2.63 -10.56 -4.54
N VAL A 138 -1.98 -11.67 -4.20
CA VAL A 138 -2.44 -12.57 -3.13
C VAL A 138 -2.41 -11.85 -1.79
N GLY A 139 -1.42 -11.00 -1.54
CA GLY A 139 -1.34 -10.20 -0.31
C GLY A 139 -2.53 -9.26 -0.15
N VAL A 140 -2.76 -8.39 -1.14
CA VAL A 140 -3.86 -7.41 -1.09
C VAL A 140 -5.22 -8.11 -1.11
N LEU A 141 -5.46 -9.01 -2.06
CA LEU A 141 -6.75 -9.70 -2.16
C LEU A 141 -6.99 -10.61 -0.96
N GLY A 142 -5.96 -11.32 -0.49
CA GLY A 142 -6.06 -12.21 0.66
C GLY A 142 -6.41 -11.47 1.95
N VAL A 143 -5.75 -10.34 2.22
CA VAL A 143 -6.08 -9.48 3.37
C VAL A 143 -7.51 -8.95 3.25
N THR A 144 -7.86 -8.40 2.08
CA THR A 144 -9.20 -7.86 1.83
C THR A 144 -10.28 -8.93 1.98
N PHE A 145 -10.12 -10.11 1.37
CA PHE A 145 -11.09 -11.22 1.49
C PHE A 145 -11.17 -11.76 2.92
N TYR A 146 -10.04 -11.93 3.60
CA TYR A 146 -10.02 -12.43 4.98
C TYR A 146 -10.82 -11.51 5.91
N TYR A 147 -10.56 -10.21 5.91
CA TYR A 147 -11.26 -9.29 6.80
C TYR A 147 -12.70 -9.04 6.36
N THR A 148 -13.00 -9.02 5.06
CA THR A 148 -14.37 -8.96 4.56
C THR A 148 -15.17 -10.18 5.04
N PHE A 149 -14.61 -11.39 4.95
CA PHE A 149 -15.23 -12.59 5.48
C PHE A 149 -15.45 -12.52 6.99
N LYS A 150 -14.46 -12.03 7.75
CA LYS A 150 -14.60 -11.78 9.19
C LYS A 150 -15.75 -10.81 9.49
N LEU A 151 -15.90 -9.76 8.69
CA LEU A 151 -17.00 -8.80 8.85
C LEU A 151 -18.36 -9.42 8.59
N PHE A 152 -18.50 -10.32 7.62
CA PHE A 152 -19.74 -11.07 7.38
C PHE A 152 -20.17 -11.93 8.57
N LEU A 153 -19.23 -12.40 9.37
CA LEU A 153 -19.52 -13.23 10.55
C LEU A 153 -19.89 -12.41 11.79
N VAL A 154 -19.77 -11.09 11.75
CA VAL A 154 -20.13 -10.20 12.87
C VAL A 154 -21.66 -10.07 12.92
N LYS A 155 -22.25 -10.42 14.06
CA LYS A 155 -23.70 -10.30 14.33
C LYS A 155 -24.03 -8.97 15.00
#